data_b3b707b289c2c70b18d8ce152ee53691
#
_entry.id   b3b707b289c2c70b18d8ce152ee53691
#
_cell.length_a   1.000
_cell.length_b   1.000
_cell.length_c   1.000
_cell.angle_alpha   90.00
_cell.angle_beta   90.00
_cell.angle_gamma   90.00
#
_symmetry.space_group_name_H-M   'P 1'
#
loop_
_entity.id
_entity.type
_entity.pdbx_description
1 polymer ?
#
loop_
_entity_poly.entity_id
_entity_poly.type
_entity_poly.pdbx_seq_one_letter_code
_entity_poly.pdbx_strand_id
1 'polypeptide(L)'
;MTSLRMAVRAHPTIAYLVLLFGGAWVLFLPALLGQSGIGLLAVDIPREPGLLLAVLAIMGGGSILVTWIADGGAAAKAFARRAIALRAGPQWYLLAIFGVPLLVLVAAVILRGPDALAPVAQNLAELPGGYLLPLIIAAVLINICEEMAWLSFLTDRWQERIGPLRASLAVAPLFGLLHIPLFFIVGGLADGRLPLSAFPEYAVLLLVVATVPVRILLTWVWNSTHKSLPLAAIFHQSIDMTAGAFMLATFYPGINGLWVYAALAVAALVVAVATRGRLGLPSRAGAAGAALAGAPVVVKV
;
A
#
# COMPACT_ATOMS: atom_id res chain seq x y z
N MET A 1 -16.01 9.82 -31.13
CA MET A 1 -15.23 9.70 -29.87
C MET A 1 -14.00 10.58 -29.99
N THR A 2 -13.64 11.34 -28.96
CA THR A 2 -12.43 12.19 -28.98
C THR A 2 -11.17 11.31 -29.06
N SER A 3 -10.11 11.80 -29.72
CA SER A 3 -8.81 11.11 -29.83
C SER A 3 -8.25 10.67 -28.47
N LEU A 4 -8.41 11.50 -27.44
CA LEU A 4 -8.00 11.20 -26.06
C LEU A 4 -8.74 9.97 -25.51
N ARG A 5 -10.04 9.86 -25.70
CA ARG A 5 -10.81 8.70 -25.20
C ARG A 5 -10.38 7.39 -25.88
N MET A 6 -10.02 7.44 -27.14
CA MET A 6 -9.47 6.29 -27.87
C MET A 6 -8.08 5.91 -27.30
N ALA A 7 -7.21 6.86 -27.03
CA ALA A 7 -5.89 6.62 -26.45
C ALA A 7 -5.99 5.99 -25.04
N VAL A 8 -6.87 6.49 -24.18
CA VAL A 8 -7.11 5.92 -22.82
C VAL A 8 -7.61 4.48 -22.93
N ARG A 9 -8.50 4.17 -23.87
CA ARG A 9 -9.00 2.80 -24.09
C ARG A 9 -7.93 1.86 -24.60
N ALA A 10 -7.06 2.31 -25.50
CA ALA A 10 -5.97 1.52 -26.03
C ALA A 10 -4.88 1.22 -24.98
N HIS A 11 -4.61 2.19 -24.09
CA HIS A 11 -3.52 2.12 -23.13
C HIS A 11 -3.95 2.59 -21.71
N PRO A 12 -4.93 1.93 -21.06
CA PRO A 12 -5.50 2.41 -19.79
C PRO A 12 -4.47 2.49 -18.67
N THR A 13 -3.52 1.56 -18.61
CA THR A 13 -2.46 1.56 -17.60
C THR A 13 -1.52 2.76 -17.76
N ILE A 14 -1.09 3.06 -18.98
CA ILE A 14 -0.22 4.22 -19.27
C ILE A 14 -0.98 5.51 -18.97
N ALA A 15 -2.22 5.63 -19.42
CA ALA A 15 -3.05 6.80 -19.14
C ALA A 15 -3.23 7.03 -17.63
N TYR A 16 -3.43 5.95 -16.87
CA TYR A 16 -3.54 6.07 -15.42
C TYR A 16 -2.21 6.44 -14.75
N LEU A 17 -1.08 5.87 -15.16
CA LEU A 17 0.23 6.24 -14.61
C LEU A 17 0.57 7.71 -14.89
N VAL A 18 0.28 8.22 -16.08
CA VAL A 18 0.46 9.65 -16.40
C VAL A 18 -0.43 10.53 -15.51
N LEU A 19 -1.71 10.16 -15.33
CA LEU A 19 -2.60 10.87 -14.43
C LEU A 19 -2.12 10.79 -12.96
N LEU A 20 -1.71 9.60 -12.51
CA LEU A 20 -1.27 9.35 -11.15
C LEU A 20 -0.04 10.19 -10.79
N PHE A 21 1.04 10.04 -11.55
CA PHE A 21 2.27 10.78 -11.27
C PHE A 21 2.12 12.27 -11.56
N GLY A 22 1.58 12.64 -12.71
CA GLY A 22 1.37 14.04 -13.08
C GLY A 22 0.45 14.75 -12.09
N GLY A 23 -0.69 14.15 -11.76
CA GLY A 23 -1.66 14.74 -10.84
C GLY A 23 -1.15 14.82 -9.40
N ALA A 24 -0.61 13.71 -8.85
CA ALA A 24 -0.15 13.69 -7.47
C ALA A 24 1.08 14.60 -7.26
N TRP A 25 2.06 14.56 -8.16
CA TRP A 25 3.24 15.42 -8.03
C TRP A 25 2.92 16.91 -8.17
N VAL A 26 1.98 17.28 -9.05
CA VAL A 26 1.50 18.67 -9.14
C VAL A 26 0.85 19.09 -7.83
N LEU A 27 0.09 18.22 -7.18
CA LEU A 27 -0.54 18.51 -5.88
C LEU A 27 0.48 18.58 -4.72
N PHE A 28 1.63 17.91 -4.83
CA PHE A 28 2.72 18.02 -3.85
C PHE A 28 3.59 19.25 -4.07
N LEU A 29 3.62 19.84 -5.29
CA LEU A 29 4.51 20.95 -5.61
C LEU A 29 4.39 22.15 -4.64
N PRO A 30 3.21 22.62 -4.22
CA PRO A 30 3.12 23.76 -3.30
C PRO A 30 3.90 23.52 -2.00
N ALA A 31 3.68 22.38 -1.34
CA ALA A 31 4.39 22.03 -0.11
C ALA A 31 5.87 21.78 -0.36
N LEU A 32 6.23 21.10 -1.48
CA LEU A 32 7.61 20.83 -1.86
C LEU A 32 8.40 22.14 -2.11
N LEU A 33 7.78 23.14 -2.75
CA LEU A 33 8.44 24.42 -3.03
C LEU A 33 8.42 25.35 -1.81
N GLY A 34 7.53 25.13 -0.85
CA GLY A 34 7.35 25.92 0.36
C GLY A 34 8.53 25.84 1.32
N GLN A 35 8.43 26.59 2.41
CA GLN A 35 9.49 26.70 3.43
C GLN A 35 9.78 25.34 4.10
N SER A 36 8.77 24.52 4.32
CA SER A 36 8.92 23.14 4.88
C SER A 36 9.40 22.12 3.84
N GLY A 37 9.49 22.47 2.56
CA GLY A 37 10.06 21.69 1.48
C GLY A 37 11.47 22.12 1.14
N ILE A 38 11.76 22.36 -0.15
CA ILE A 38 13.08 22.82 -0.62
C ILE A 38 13.34 24.31 -0.35
N GLY A 39 12.32 25.04 0.15
CA GLY A 39 12.48 26.43 0.58
C GLY A 39 12.61 27.44 -0.54
N LEU A 40 12.10 27.15 -1.73
CA LEU A 40 12.10 28.11 -2.86
C LEU A 40 11.09 29.26 -2.63
N LEU A 41 9.98 28.96 -1.96
CA LEU A 41 8.98 29.94 -1.54
C LEU A 41 9.14 30.22 -0.03
N ALA A 42 9.20 31.50 0.35
CA ALA A 42 9.33 31.91 1.76
C ALA A 42 7.98 31.83 2.53
N VAL A 43 7.14 30.85 2.19
CA VAL A 43 5.82 30.61 2.79
C VAL A 43 5.76 29.15 3.23
N ASP A 44 5.27 28.90 4.44
CA ASP A 44 4.99 27.55 4.90
C ASP A 44 3.65 27.09 4.34
N ILE A 45 3.70 26.05 3.51
CA ILE A 45 2.53 25.48 2.85
C ILE A 45 2.32 24.07 3.38
N PRO A 46 1.23 23.79 4.11
CA PRO A 46 0.96 22.47 4.65
C PRO A 46 0.80 21.43 3.53
N ARG A 47 1.37 20.24 3.73
CA ARG A 47 1.33 19.15 2.75
C ARG A 47 0.00 18.41 2.72
N GLU A 48 -0.75 18.43 3.83
CA GLU A 48 -1.95 17.62 4.05
C GLU A 48 -3.04 17.84 3.00
N PRO A 49 -3.36 19.07 2.58
CA PRO A 49 -4.34 19.30 1.52
C PRO A 49 -3.93 18.67 0.19
N GLY A 50 -2.66 18.82 -0.21
CA GLY A 50 -2.11 18.22 -1.43
C GLY A 50 -2.13 16.71 -1.37
N LEU A 51 -1.72 16.14 -0.23
CA LEU A 51 -1.74 14.70 0.01
C LEU A 51 -3.16 14.13 -0.08
N LEU A 52 -4.13 14.73 0.61
CA LEU A 52 -5.52 14.26 0.59
C LEU A 52 -6.12 14.34 -0.82
N LEU A 53 -5.88 15.42 -1.56
CA LEU A 53 -6.33 15.54 -2.94
C LEU A 53 -5.66 14.51 -3.86
N ALA A 54 -4.36 14.26 -3.70
CA ALA A 54 -3.64 13.22 -4.46
C ALA A 54 -4.24 11.84 -4.20
N VAL A 55 -4.51 11.50 -2.95
CA VAL A 55 -5.09 10.21 -2.58
C VAL A 55 -6.53 10.08 -3.04
N LEU A 56 -7.40 11.02 -2.67
CA LEU A 56 -8.84 10.90 -2.91
C LEU A 56 -9.20 11.13 -4.40
N ALA A 57 -8.70 12.22 -4.99
CA ALA A 57 -9.09 12.61 -6.35
C ALA A 57 -8.28 11.87 -7.42
N ILE A 58 -6.94 11.76 -7.24
CA ILE A 58 -6.08 11.18 -8.29
C ILE A 58 -5.98 9.66 -8.14
N MET A 59 -5.67 9.14 -6.96
CA MET A 59 -5.54 7.69 -6.78
C MET A 59 -6.92 7.02 -6.85
N GLY A 60 -7.83 7.36 -5.94
CA GLY A 60 -9.18 6.79 -5.90
C GLY A 60 -10.03 7.20 -7.10
N GLY A 61 -10.31 8.49 -7.24
CA GLY A 61 -11.17 9.03 -8.31
C GLY A 61 -10.61 8.79 -9.71
N GLY A 62 -9.31 9.00 -9.91
CA GLY A 62 -8.62 8.75 -11.18
C GLY A 62 -8.67 7.29 -11.64
N SER A 63 -8.51 6.34 -10.70
CA SER A 63 -8.63 4.90 -11.02
C SER A 63 -10.04 4.51 -11.46
N ILE A 64 -11.09 5.09 -10.83
CA ILE A 64 -12.48 4.92 -11.24
C ILE A 64 -12.72 5.55 -12.61
N LEU A 65 -12.26 6.78 -12.81
CA LEU A 65 -12.42 7.53 -14.06
C LEU A 65 -11.80 6.78 -15.25
N VAL A 66 -10.55 6.34 -15.12
CA VAL A 66 -9.86 5.62 -16.18
C VAL A 66 -10.53 4.26 -16.44
N THR A 67 -10.97 3.55 -15.39
CA THR A 67 -11.76 2.32 -15.55
C THR A 67 -13.07 2.60 -16.29
N TRP A 68 -13.77 3.69 -15.96
CA TRP A 68 -15.00 4.06 -16.66
C TRP A 68 -14.78 4.37 -18.15
N ILE A 69 -13.72 5.09 -18.48
CA ILE A 69 -13.38 5.42 -19.87
C ILE A 69 -12.97 4.16 -20.64
N ALA A 70 -12.14 3.30 -20.04
CA ALA A 70 -11.59 2.12 -20.69
C ALA A 70 -12.61 0.98 -20.81
N ASP A 71 -13.21 0.60 -19.68
CA ASP A 71 -13.96 -0.64 -19.51
C ASP A 71 -15.49 -0.40 -19.40
N GLY A 72 -15.92 0.88 -19.28
CA GLY A 72 -17.33 1.28 -19.22
C GLY A 72 -17.90 1.41 -17.80
N GLY A 73 -19.15 1.92 -17.69
CA GLY A 73 -19.78 2.27 -16.43
C GLY A 73 -20.06 1.08 -15.50
N ALA A 74 -20.43 -0.08 -16.04
CA ALA A 74 -20.65 -1.28 -15.24
C ALA A 74 -19.35 -1.77 -14.57
N ALA A 75 -18.23 -1.75 -15.31
CA ALA A 75 -16.92 -2.10 -14.77
C ALA A 75 -16.45 -1.11 -13.72
N ALA A 76 -16.63 0.20 -13.94
CA ALA A 76 -16.29 1.23 -12.95
C ALA A 76 -17.12 1.08 -11.66
N LYS A 77 -18.42 0.77 -11.76
CA LYS A 77 -19.27 0.49 -10.60
C LYS A 77 -18.81 -0.75 -9.83
N ALA A 78 -18.48 -1.83 -10.54
CA ALA A 78 -17.94 -3.05 -9.94
C ALA A 78 -16.59 -2.79 -9.26
N PHE A 79 -15.72 -2.01 -9.90
CA PHE A 79 -14.43 -1.57 -9.36
C PHE A 79 -14.61 -0.77 -8.06
N ALA A 80 -15.46 0.26 -8.05
CA ALA A 80 -15.72 1.09 -6.88
C ALA A 80 -16.33 0.29 -5.70
N ARG A 81 -17.17 -0.72 -5.97
CA ARG A 81 -17.75 -1.59 -4.94
C ARG A 81 -16.71 -2.41 -4.17
N ARG A 82 -15.51 -2.61 -4.71
CA ARG A 82 -14.42 -3.28 -3.99
C ARG A 82 -14.00 -2.51 -2.74
N ALA A 83 -14.19 -1.19 -2.71
CA ALA A 83 -13.86 -0.32 -1.57
C ALA A 83 -14.65 -0.66 -0.29
N ILE A 84 -15.76 -1.38 -0.42
CA ILE A 84 -16.64 -1.78 0.70
C ILE A 84 -16.80 -3.30 0.81
N ALA A 85 -15.98 -4.09 0.11
CA ALA A 85 -16.09 -5.54 0.06
C ALA A 85 -15.39 -6.19 1.28
N LEU A 86 -16.17 -6.53 2.31
CA LEU A 86 -15.70 -7.17 3.55
C LEU A 86 -15.87 -8.70 3.52
N ARG A 87 -15.49 -9.35 2.40
CA ARG A 87 -15.71 -10.78 2.18
C ARG A 87 -14.46 -11.60 2.48
N ALA A 88 -14.16 -11.81 3.76
CA ALA A 88 -13.06 -12.68 4.16
C ALA A 88 -13.36 -13.35 5.50
N GLY A 89 -12.69 -14.46 5.79
CA GLY A 89 -12.79 -15.11 7.09
C GLY A 89 -12.12 -14.28 8.21
N PRO A 90 -12.52 -14.50 9.49
CA PRO A 90 -12.06 -13.71 10.63
C PRO A 90 -10.53 -13.71 10.80
N GLN A 91 -9.85 -14.80 10.43
CA GLN A 91 -8.39 -14.90 10.48
C GLN A 91 -7.68 -13.80 9.66
N TRP A 92 -8.29 -13.35 8.56
CA TRP A 92 -7.73 -12.30 7.72
C TRP A 92 -7.85 -10.91 8.35
N TYR A 93 -8.91 -10.67 9.14
CA TYR A 93 -9.02 -9.43 9.94
C TYR A 93 -7.98 -9.39 11.03
N LEU A 94 -7.77 -10.52 11.75
CA LEU A 94 -6.74 -10.62 12.76
C LEU A 94 -5.35 -10.42 12.16
N LEU A 95 -5.08 -11.02 11.01
CA LEU A 95 -3.82 -10.84 10.30
C LEU A 95 -3.64 -9.40 9.81
N ALA A 96 -4.69 -8.77 9.28
CA ALA A 96 -4.59 -7.40 8.77
C ALA A 96 -4.34 -6.38 9.90
N ILE A 97 -4.94 -6.58 11.07
CA ILE A 97 -4.79 -5.66 12.20
C ILE A 97 -3.51 -5.95 13.00
N PHE A 98 -3.23 -7.20 13.30
CA PHE A 98 -2.20 -7.59 14.27
C PHE A 98 -1.01 -8.32 13.66
N GLY A 99 -1.06 -8.74 12.40
CA GLY A 99 -0.03 -9.56 11.78
C GLY A 99 1.35 -8.90 11.77
N VAL A 100 1.41 -7.61 11.41
CA VAL A 100 2.67 -6.86 11.38
C VAL A 100 3.19 -6.55 12.79
N PRO A 101 2.37 -6.02 13.74
CA PRO A 101 2.78 -5.89 15.13
C PRO A 101 3.31 -7.19 15.74
N LEU A 102 2.61 -8.30 15.54
CA LEU A 102 3.04 -9.61 16.06
C LEU A 102 4.34 -10.09 15.43
N LEU A 103 4.52 -9.89 14.11
CA LEU A 103 5.77 -10.22 13.42
C LEU A 103 6.95 -9.47 14.05
N VAL A 104 6.80 -8.17 14.30
CA VAL A 104 7.83 -7.34 14.92
C VAL A 104 8.08 -7.76 16.37
N LEU A 105 7.03 -8.06 17.13
CA LEU A 105 7.14 -8.53 18.49
C LEU A 105 7.89 -9.87 18.57
N VAL A 106 7.57 -10.82 17.70
CA VAL A 106 8.27 -12.11 17.61
C VAL A 106 9.75 -11.88 17.27
N ALA A 107 10.05 -11.01 16.30
CA ALA A 107 11.43 -10.66 15.97
C ALA A 107 12.16 -10.02 17.16
N ALA A 108 11.51 -9.13 17.90
CA ALA A 108 12.06 -8.51 19.10
C ALA A 108 12.39 -9.54 20.19
N VAL A 109 11.49 -10.51 20.43
CA VAL A 109 11.71 -11.60 21.41
C VAL A 109 12.86 -12.51 20.97
N ILE A 110 12.97 -12.86 19.69
CA ILE A 110 14.07 -13.67 19.17
C ILE A 110 15.43 -12.95 19.36
N LEU A 111 15.48 -11.64 19.13
CA LEU A 111 16.72 -10.88 19.13
C LEU A 111 17.15 -10.40 20.54
N ARG A 112 16.19 -10.14 21.44
CA ARG A 112 16.42 -9.52 22.74
C ARG A 112 15.96 -10.35 23.93
N GLY A 113 15.33 -11.51 23.69
CA GLY A 113 14.75 -12.35 24.72
C GLY A 113 13.36 -11.87 25.18
N PRO A 114 12.76 -12.58 26.18
CA PRO A 114 11.39 -12.32 26.67
C PRO A 114 11.16 -10.91 27.21
N ASP A 115 12.19 -10.26 27.68
CA ASP A 115 12.12 -8.89 28.23
C ASP A 115 11.64 -7.87 27.19
N ALA A 116 11.73 -8.20 25.89
CA ALA A 116 11.15 -7.40 24.82
C ALA A 116 9.61 -7.26 24.92
N LEU A 117 8.93 -8.10 25.70
CA LEU A 117 7.49 -8.01 25.93
C LEU A 117 7.11 -6.95 26.97
N ALA A 118 8.04 -6.56 27.87
CA ALA A 118 7.74 -5.66 28.98
C ALA A 118 7.21 -4.28 28.53
N PRO A 119 7.80 -3.60 27.50
CA PRO A 119 7.26 -2.32 27.05
C PRO A 119 5.83 -2.41 26.53
N VAL A 120 5.47 -3.51 25.85
CA VAL A 120 4.12 -3.73 25.34
C VAL A 120 3.15 -3.96 26.49
N ALA A 121 3.52 -4.81 27.47
CA ALA A 121 2.69 -5.10 28.63
C ALA A 121 2.41 -3.83 29.48
N GLN A 122 3.40 -2.95 29.61
CA GLN A 122 3.29 -1.69 30.35
C GLN A 122 2.39 -0.65 29.67
N ASN A 123 2.26 -0.71 28.35
CA ASN A 123 1.56 0.29 27.53
C ASN A 123 0.34 -0.28 26.79
N LEU A 124 -0.23 -1.41 27.22
CA LEU A 124 -1.41 -2.01 26.60
C LEU A 124 -2.61 -1.07 26.51
N ALA A 125 -2.76 -0.17 27.50
CA ALA A 125 -3.84 0.81 27.55
C ALA A 125 -3.80 1.83 26.38
N GLU A 126 -2.63 2.00 25.74
CA GLU A 126 -2.47 2.89 24.60
C GLU A 126 -3.00 2.29 23.28
N LEU A 127 -3.17 0.96 23.21
CA LEU A 127 -3.56 0.28 21.96
C LEU A 127 -4.89 0.76 21.39
N PRO A 128 -5.99 0.94 22.14
CA PRO A 128 -7.28 1.34 21.56
C PRO A 128 -7.20 2.73 20.90
N GLY A 129 -6.67 3.73 21.60
CA GLY A 129 -6.60 5.12 21.13
C GLY A 129 -5.42 5.41 20.21
N GLY A 130 -4.25 4.85 20.52
CA GLY A 130 -3.02 5.12 19.78
C GLY A 130 -2.81 4.24 18.57
N TYR A 131 -3.35 3.02 18.56
CA TYR A 131 -3.18 2.09 17.45
C TYR A 131 -4.48 1.83 16.68
N LEU A 132 -5.51 1.25 17.34
CA LEU A 132 -6.69 0.74 16.63
C LEU A 132 -7.53 1.85 15.99
N LEU A 133 -7.77 2.95 16.69
CA LEU A 133 -8.59 4.04 16.16
C LEU A 133 -7.91 4.74 15.00
N PRO A 134 -6.64 5.20 15.07
CA PRO A 134 -5.94 5.77 13.92
C PRO A 134 -5.79 4.80 12.74
N LEU A 135 -5.54 3.50 13.02
CA LEU A 135 -5.46 2.47 12.00
C LEU A 135 -6.73 2.41 11.16
N ILE A 136 -7.90 2.34 11.78
CA ILE A 136 -9.17 2.24 11.04
C ILE A 136 -9.48 3.55 10.31
N ILE A 137 -9.26 4.71 10.95
CA ILE A 137 -9.52 6.01 10.32
C ILE A 137 -8.65 6.19 9.08
N ALA A 138 -7.34 5.99 9.18
CA ALA A 138 -6.44 6.19 8.06
C ALA A 138 -6.63 5.11 6.97
N ALA A 139 -6.89 3.85 7.34
CA ALA A 139 -7.22 2.82 6.36
C ALA A 139 -8.43 3.20 5.50
N VAL A 140 -9.49 3.75 6.11
CA VAL A 140 -10.71 4.15 5.40
C VAL A 140 -10.50 5.43 4.59
N LEU A 141 -9.84 6.43 5.15
CA LEU A 141 -9.70 7.75 4.51
C LEU A 141 -8.59 7.79 3.44
N ILE A 142 -7.52 7.02 3.63
CA ILE A 142 -6.30 7.10 2.82
C ILE A 142 -6.06 5.78 2.07
N ASN A 143 -5.77 4.69 2.79
CA ASN A 143 -5.24 3.48 2.17
C ASN A 143 -6.24 2.76 1.26
N ILE A 144 -7.57 2.89 1.47
CA ILE A 144 -8.55 2.38 0.48
C ILE A 144 -8.30 3.01 -0.89
N CYS A 145 -8.15 4.33 -0.97
CA CYS A 145 -7.91 5.02 -2.25
C CYS A 145 -6.52 4.72 -2.82
N GLU A 146 -5.50 4.61 -1.97
CA GLU A 146 -4.18 4.17 -2.40
C GLU A 146 -4.21 2.77 -3.00
N GLU A 147 -4.84 1.81 -2.32
CA GLU A 147 -4.90 0.44 -2.81
C GLU A 147 -5.90 0.25 -3.96
N MET A 148 -6.84 1.18 -4.16
CA MET A 148 -7.57 1.27 -5.43
C MET A 148 -6.63 1.49 -6.61
N ALA A 149 -5.62 2.37 -6.45
CA ALA A 149 -4.60 2.62 -7.45
C ALA A 149 -3.67 1.41 -7.65
N TRP A 150 -3.06 0.97 -6.58
CA TRP A 150 -1.94 0.04 -6.64
C TRP A 150 -2.34 -1.42 -6.78
N LEU A 151 -3.29 -1.90 -5.95
CA LEU A 151 -3.75 -3.28 -6.03
C LEU A 151 -4.86 -3.45 -7.06
N SER A 152 -5.96 -2.70 -6.89
CA SER A 152 -7.17 -2.95 -7.67
C SER A 152 -7.02 -2.52 -9.13
N PHE A 153 -6.27 -1.46 -9.43
CA PHE A 153 -6.08 -0.99 -10.80
C PHE A 153 -4.81 -1.57 -11.44
N LEU A 154 -3.63 -1.36 -10.85
CA LEU A 154 -2.35 -1.72 -11.47
C LEU A 154 -2.02 -3.21 -11.29
N THR A 155 -1.94 -3.68 -10.03
CA THR A 155 -1.53 -5.06 -9.75
C THR A 155 -2.51 -6.05 -10.35
N ASP A 156 -3.82 -5.82 -10.24
CA ASP A 156 -4.85 -6.74 -10.75
C ASP A 156 -4.76 -6.91 -12.27
N ARG A 157 -4.54 -5.81 -13.03
CA ARG A 157 -4.34 -5.86 -14.48
C ARG A 157 -3.03 -6.54 -14.89
N TRP A 158 -1.96 -6.29 -14.14
CA TRP A 158 -0.65 -6.83 -14.50
C TRP A 158 -0.49 -8.30 -14.11
N GLN A 159 -1.03 -8.72 -12.94
CA GLN A 159 -0.91 -10.12 -12.51
C GLN A 159 -1.60 -11.11 -13.46
N GLU A 160 -2.61 -10.67 -14.21
CA GLU A 160 -3.25 -11.49 -15.24
C GLU A 160 -2.30 -11.81 -16.41
N ARG A 161 -1.35 -10.91 -16.70
CA ARG A 161 -0.41 -11.02 -17.83
C ARG A 161 0.92 -11.67 -17.43
N ILE A 162 1.50 -11.22 -16.30
CA ILE A 162 2.87 -11.59 -15.93
C ILE A 162 2.94 -12.38 -14.61
N GLY A 163 1.80 -12.67 -13.99
CA GLY A 163 1.70 -13.35 -12.71
C GLY A 163 1.87 -12.40 -11.50
N PRO A 164 1.38 -12.82 -10.31
CA PRO A 164 1.25 -11.90 -9.17
C PRO A 164 2.59 -11.44 -8.59
N LEU A 165 3.59 -12.33 -8.47
CA LEU A 165 4.91 -11.94 -7.96
C LEU A 165 5.58 -10.90 -8.86
N ARG A 166 5.59 -11.14 -10.18
CA ARG A 166 6.19 -10.17 -11.12
C ARG A 166 5.41 -8.86 -11.16
N ALA A 167 4.08 -8.91 -11.04
CA ALA A 167 3.26 -7.70 -10.95
C ALA A 167 3.59 -6.90 -9.68
N SER A 168 3.73 -7.56 -8.52
CA SER A 168 4.13 -6.90 -7.27
C SER A 168 5.50 -6.24 -7.40
N LEU A 169 6.48 -6.95 -7.98
CA LEU A 169 7.83 -6.43 -8.19
C LEU A 169 7.85 -5.25 -9.18
N ALA A 170 6.98 -5.24 -10.18
CA ALA A 170 6.87 -4.13 -11.14
C ALA A 170 6.16 -2.90 -10.53
N VAL A 171 5.17 -3.11 -9.64
CA VAL A 171 4.44 -2.02 -8.98
C VAL A 171 5.27 -1.40 -7.84
N ALA A 172 6.11 -2.19 -7.15
CA ALA A 172 6.87 -1.73 -5.99
C ALA A 172 7.70 -0.45 -6.25
N PRO A 173 8.57 -0.37 -7.28
CA PRO A 173 9.33 0.84 -7.54
C PRO A 173 8.44 2.01 -7.96
N LEU A 174 7.32 1.78 -8.64
CA LEU A 174 6.37 2.85 -8.98
C LEU A 174 5.71 3.42 -7.73
N PHE A 175 5.31 2.55 -6.79
CA PHE A 175 4.79 2.96 -5.49
C PHE A 175 5.80 3.84 -4.75
N GLY A 176 7.05 3.40 -4.64
CA GLY A 176 8.11 4.17 -4.02
C GLY A 176 8.40 5.49 -4.75
N LEU A 177 8.44 5.47 -6.08
CA LEU A 177 8.71 6.65 -6.90
C LEU A 177 7.68 7.77 -6.67
N LEU A 178 6.40 7.41 -6.47
CA LEU A 178 5.36 8.39 -6.17
C LEU A 178 5.63 9.18 -4.88
N HIS A 179 6.25 8.53 -3.89
CA HIS A 179 6.53 9.11 -2.59
C HIS A 179 7.81 9.97 -2.54
N ILE A 180 8.64 9.99 -3.59
CA ILE A 180 9.90 10.73 -3.61
C ILE A 180 9.75 12.20 -3.20
N PRO A 181 8.76 12.98 -3.67
CA PRO A 181 8.60 14.37 -3.24
C PRO A 181 8.42 14.54 -1.72
N LEU A 182 7.81 13.56 -1.05
CA LEU A 182 7.55 13.60 0.38
C LEU A 182 8.83 13.47 1.23
N PHE A 183 9.95 13.00 0.69
CA PHE A 183 11.23 13.01 1.39
C PHE A 183 11.79 14.39 1.61
N PHE A 184 11.46 15.31 0.72
CA PHE A 184 11.98 16.68 0.76
C PHE A 184 11.07 17.64 1.53
N ILE A 185 9.96 17.14 2.10
CA ILE A 185 9.00 17.93 2.88
C ILE A 185 9.14 17.53 4.34
N VAL A 186 9.37 18.48 5.23
CA VAL A 186 9.44 18.26 6.69
C VAL A 186 8.17 17.59 7.19
N GLY A 187 8.33 16.55 8.01
CA GLY A 187 7.22 15.72 8.48
C GLY A 187 6.61 14.84 7.38
N GLY A 188 7.23 14.70 6.20
CA GLY A 188 6.92 13.72 5.17
C GLY A 188 7.35 12.31 5.58
N LEU A 189 8.14 11.66 4.74
CA LEU A 189 8.71 10.34 5.04
C LEU A 189 9.99 10.40 5.87
N ALA A 190 10.55 11.59 6.08
CA ALA A 190 11.70 11.84 6.93
C ALA A 190 11.37 12.97 7.93
N ASP A 191 11.97 12.89 9.13
CA ASP A 191 11.72 13.87 10.21
C ASP A 191 12.34 15.25 9.94
N GLY A 192 13.02 15.42 8.82
CA GLY A 192 13.67 16.67 8.44
C GLY A 192 13.97 16.75 6.94
N ARG A 193 14.57 17.86 6.51
CA ARG A 193 15.03 18.02 5.13
C ARG A 193 16.17 17.05 4.86
N LEU A 194 16.03 16.20 3.85
CA LEU A 194 17.12 15.37 3.39
C LEU A 194 18.06 16.19 2.52
N PRO A 195 19.37 16.16 2.81
CA PRO A 195 20.34 16.70 1.90
C PRO A 195 20.36 15.88 0.59
N LEU A 196 20.56 16.54 -0.54
CA LEU A 196 20.61 15.87 -1.85
C LEU A 196 21.64 14.74 -1.90
N SER A 197 22.72 14.84 -1.12
CA SER A 197 23.75 13.78 -1.01
C SER A 197 23.24 12.48 -0.41
N ALA A 198 22.20 12.53 0.45
CA ALA A 198 21.59 11.34 1.05
C ALA A 198 20.50 10.72 0.16
N PHE A 199 20.06 11.42 -0.89
CA PHE A 199 18.96 10.97 -1.75
C PHE A 199 19.19 9.59 -2.39
N PRO A 200 20.38 9.23 -2.94
CA PRO A 200 20.56 7.90 -3.54
C PRO A 200 20.33 6.76 -2.56
N GLU A 201 20.80 6.89 -1.32
CA GLU A 201 20.60 5.89 -0.27
C GLU A 201 19.10 5.76 0.07
N TYR A 202 18.44 6.89 0.31
CA TYR A 202 16.99 6.88 0.61
C TYR A 202 16.15 6.37 -0.55
N ALA A 203 16.52 6.67 -1.79
CA ALA A 203 15.84 6.15 -2.96
C ALA A 203 15.95 4.61 -3.02
N VAL A 204 17.10 4.03 -2.77
CA VAL A 204 17.28 2.57 -2.71
C VAL A 204 16.47 1.97 -1.55
N LEU A 205 16.57 2.55 -0.36
CA LEU A 205 15.82 2.11 0.81
C LEU A 205 14.30 2.12 0.55
N LEU A 206 13.79 3.19 -0.05
CA LEU A 206 12.37 3.29 -0.38
C LEU A 206 11.99 2.36 -1.53
N LEU A 207 12.64 2.48 -2.70
CA LEU A 207 12.22 1.81 -3.92
C LEU A 207 12.37 0.28 -3.86
N VAL A 208 13.28 -0.22 -3.01
CA VAL A 208 13.60 -1.66 -2.95
C VAL A 208 13.31 -2.22 -1.57
N VAL A 209 13.95 -1.69 -0.52
CA VAL A 209 13.91 -2.33 0.80
C VAL A 209 12.54 -2.23 1.44
N ALA A 210 11.89 -1.07 1.35
CA ALA A 210 10.57 -0.85 1.94
C ALA A 210 9.45 -1.36 1.03
N THR A 211 9.41 -0.94 -0.24
CA THR A 211 8.22 -1.16 -1.08
C THR A 211 8.11 -2.57 -1.63
N VAL A 212 9.21 -3.28 -1.90
CA VAL A 212 9.15 -4.63 -2.46
C VAL A 212 8.44 -5.61 -1.52
N PRO A 213 8.85 -5.77 -0.24
CA PRO A 213 8.16 -6.67 0.68
C PRO A 213 6.71 -6.26 0.92
N VAL A 214 6.45 -4.95 1.05
CA VAL A 214 5.10 -4.42 1.25
C VAL A 214 4.19 -4.81 0.08
N ARG A 215 4.61 -4.59 -1.17
CA ARG A 215 3.78 -4.91 -2.34
C ARG A 215 3.56 -6.42 -2.53
N ILE A 216 4.55 -7.27 -2.19
CA ILE A 216 4.38 -8.73 -2.22
C ILE A 216 3.33 -9.17 -1.19
N LEU A 217 3.43 -8.72 0.06
CA LEU A 217 2.51 -9.09 1.12
C LEU A 217 1.10 -8.55 0.88
N LEU A 218 0.97 -7.30 0.44
CA LEU A 218 -0.32 -6.71 0.07
C LEU A 218 -0.99 -7.47 -1.08
N THR A 219 -0.24 -7.87 -2.11
CA THR A 219 -0.77 -8.69 -3.20
C THR A 219 -1.22 -10.07 -2.70
N TRP A 220 -0.49 -10.66 -1.77
CA TRP A 220 -0.88 -11.91 -1.14
C TRP A 220 -2.18 -11.78 -0.34
N VAL A 221 -2.30 -10.77 0.51
CA VAL A 221 -3.55 -10.47 1.26
C VAL A 221 -4.70 -10.24 0.28
N TRP A 222 -4.50 -9.40 -0.73
CA TRP A 222 -5.48 -9.10 -1.76
C TRP A 222 -6.05 -10.34 -2.45
N ASN A 223 -5.16 -11.20 -2.93
CA ASN A 223 -5.57 -12.42 -3.64
C ASN A 223 -6.21 -13.45 -2.72
N SER A 224 -5.76 -13.53 -1.45
CA SER A 224 -6.26 -14.51 -0.47
C SER A 224 -7.58 -14.10 0.18
N THR A 225 -8.01 -12.83 0.03
CA THR A 225 -9.23 -12.27 0.64
C THR A 225 -10.32 -11.97 -0.36
N HIS A 226 -10.36 -12.70 -1.48
CA HIS A 226 -11.30 -12.45 -2.57
C HIS A 226 -11.31 -11.00 -3.07
N LYS A 227 -10.13 -10.39 -3.10
CA LYS A 227 -9.91 -9.01 -3.52
C LYS A 227 -10.65 -7.99 -2.61
N SER A 228 -10.60 -8.22 -1.29
CA SER A 228 -11.12 -7.29 -0.28
C SER A 228 -10.21 -6.08 -0.14
N LEU A 229 -10.63 -4.95 -0.67
CA LEU A 229 -9.88 -3.71 -0.59
C LEU A 229 -9.77 -3.17 0.85
N PRO A 230 -10.84 -3.20 1.68
CA PRO A 230 -10.74 -2.77 3.07
C PRO A 230 -9.70 -3.56 3.87
N LEU A 231 -9.62 -4.88 3.67
CA LEU A 231 -8.60 -5.69 4.37
C LEU A 231 -7.18 -5.38 3.92
N ALA A 232 -6.97 -5.17 2.61
CA ALA A 232 -5.68 -4.73 2.11
C ALA A 232 -5.29 -3.35 2.66
N ALA A 233 -6.24 -2.42 2.75
CA ALA A 233 -6.04 -1.09 3.32
C ALA A 233 -5.72 -1.14 4.83
N ILE A 234 -6.42 -1.97 5.61
CA ILE A 234 -6.13 -2.19 7.03
C ILE A 234 -4.73 -2.80 7.20
N PHE A 235 -4.37 -3.78 6.37
CA PHE A 235 -3.04 -4.39 6.44
C PHE A 235 -1.94 -3.38 6.08
N HIS A 236 -2.16 -2.54 5.06
CA HIS A 236 -1.26 -1.44 4.71
C HIS A 236 -1.07 -0.48 5.89
N GLN A 237 -2.16 0.01 6.45
CA GLN A 237 -2.10 0.92 7.59
C GLN A 237 -1.46 0.28 8.82
N SER A 238 -1.62 -1.03 9.02
CA SER A 238 -0.93 -1.75 10.10
C SER A 238 0.60 -1.72 9.94
N ILE A 239 1.10 -1.71 8.69
CA ILE A 239 2.53 -1.52 8.41
C ILE A 239 2.96 -0.11 8.84
N ASP A 240 2.23 0.93 8.43
CA ASP A 240 2.55 2.33 8.74
C ASP A 240 2.48 2.60 10.25
N MET A 241 1.46 2.09 10.93
CA MET A 241 1.32 2.17 12.39
C MET A 241 2.43 1.45 13.12
N THR A 242 2.98 0.38 12.55
CA THR A 242 4.06 -0.40 13.17
C THR A 242 5.42 0.23 12.91
N ALA A 243 5.70 0.65 11.66
CA ALA A 243 7.02 1.14 11.26
C ALA A 243 7.33 2.58 11.73
N GLY A 244 6.34 3.44 11.81
CA GLY A 244 6.56 4.86 12.07
C GLY A 244 5.61 5.49 13.09
N ALA A 245 4.31 5.28 12.95
CA ALA A 245 3.35 6.13 13.63
C ALA A 245 3.12 5.80 15.12
N PHE A 246 3.22 4.52 15.53
CA PHE A 246 2.85 4.12 16.88
C PHE A 246 3.75 3.06 17.52
N MET A 247 3.84 1.84 16.94
CA MET A 247 4.44 0.70 17.64
C MET A 247 5.90 0.94 18.05
N LEU A 248 6.76 1.37 17.12
CA LEU A 248 8.16 1.63 17.45
C LEU A 248 8.29 2.87 18.31
N ALA A 249 7.53 3.93 18.04
CA ALA A 249 7.61 5.17 18.82
C ALA A 249 7.19 4.97 20.27
N THR A 250 6.16 4.16 20.53
CA THR A 250 5.60 3.95 21.87
C THR A 250 6.30 2.85 22.64
N PHE A 251 6.54 1.69 22.01
CA PHE A 251 7.04 0.51 22.72
C PHE A 251 8.55 0.33 22.60
N TYR A 252 9.15 0.82 21.52
CA TYR A 252 10.57 0.65 21.25
C TYR A 252 11.23 1.94 20.76
N PRO A 253 11.17 3.03 21.54
CA PRO A 253 11.75 4.31 21.14
C PRO A 253 13.24 4.16 20.81
N GLY A 254 13.66 4.78 19.73
CA GLY A 254 15.05 4.72 19.25
C GLY A 254 15.36 3.52 18.34
N ILE A 255 14.41 2.59 18.11
CA ILE A 255 14.57 1.57 17.06
C ILE A 255 14.17 2.17 15.71
N ASN A 256 15.07 1.99 14.74
CA ASN A 256 14.82 2.44 13.37
C ASN A 256 13.73 1.59 12.68
N GLY A 257 12.78 2.24 12.01
CA GLY A 257 11.70 1.58 11.26
C GLY A 257 12.17 0.60 10.18
N LEU A 258 13.43 0.68 9.72
CA LEU A 258 14.00 -0.29 8.77
C LEU A 258 13.98 -1.74 9.29
N TRP A 259 14.00 -1.96 10.60
CA TRP A 259 13.86 -3.29 11.19
C TRP A 259 12.49 -3.92 10.89
N VAL A 260 11.43 -3.11 10.84
CA VAL A 260 10.09 -3.57 10.43
C VAL A 260 10.13 -4.05 8.99
N TYR A 261 10.72 -3.26 8.09
CA TYR A 261 10.84 -3.64 6.68
C TYR A 261 11.73 -4.87 6.47
N ALA A 262 12.77 -5.05 7.29
CA ALA A 262 13.56 -6.27 7.27
C ALA A 262 12.73 -7.50 7.68
N ALA A 263 11.91 -7.39 8.73
CA ALA A 263 11.00 -8.47 9.14
C ALA A 263 9.95 -8.74 8.06
N LEU A 264 9.38 -7.69 7.43
CA LEU A 264 8.47 -7.83 6.29
C LEU A 264 9.14 -8.49 5.09
N ALA A 265 10.43 -8.22 4.83
CA ALA A 265 11.17 -8.85 3.74
C ALA A 265 11.31 -10.37 3.96
N VAL A 266 11.57 -10.80 5.19
CA VAL A 266 11.58 -12.23 5.54
C VAL A 266 10.20 -12.85 5.34
N ALA A 267 9.13 -12.20 5.82
CA ALA A 267 7.76 -12.67 5.63
C ALA A 267 7.37 -12.73 4.16
N ALA A 268 7.72 -11.72 3.37
CA ALA A 268 7.46 -11.68 1.93
C ALA A 268 8.19 -12.80 1.18
N LEU A 269 9.45 -13.09 1.54
CA LEU A 269 10.22 -14.20 0.99
C LEU A 269 9.55 -15.55 1.32
N VAL A 270 9.14 -15.76 2.57
CA VAL A 270 8.44 -16.98 3.00
C VAL A 270 7.14 -17.14 2.20
N VAL A 271 6.33 -16.10 2.09
CA VAL A 271 5.08 -16.12 1.32
C VAL A 271 5.35 -16.39 -0.16
N ALA A 272 6.34 -15.73 -0.76
CA ALA A 272 6.67 -15.91 -2.17
C ALA A 272 7.12 -17.36 -2.46
N VAL A 273 7.96 -17.94 -1.61
CA VAL A 273 8.44 -19.32 -1.73
C VAL A 273 7.29 -20.31 -1.48
N ALA A 274 6.56 -20.18 -0.37
CA ALA A 274 5.47 -21.09 -0.01
C ALA A 274 4.35 -21.12 -1.05
N THR A 275 4.06 -19.99 -1.65
CA THR A 275 3.05 -19.88 -2.73
C THR A 275 3.61 -20.14 -4.14
N ARG A 276 4.91 -20.38 -4.26
CA ARG A 276 5.63 -20.49 -5.55
C ARG A 276 5.38 -19.28 -6.43
N GLY A 277 5.39 -18.08 -5.84
CA GLY A 277 5.14 -16.79 -6.50
C GLY A 277 3.69 -16.53 -6.90
N ARG A 278 2.74 -17.41 -6.55
CA ARG A 278 1.31 -17.22 -6.87
C ARG A 278 0.59 -16.26 -5.94
N LEU A 279 1.15 -15.95 -4.80
CA LEU A 279 0.64 -14.98 -3.83
C LEU A 279 -0.88 -15.10 -3.60
N GLY A 280 -1.36 -16.32 -3.30
CA GLY A 280 -2.76 -16.58 -3.00
C GLY A 280 -3.66 -16.89 -4.22
N LEU A 281 -3.20 -16.68 -5.47
CA LEU A 281 -3.99 -17.11 -6.63
C LEU A 281 -3.96 -18.64 -6.80
N PRO A 282 -5.10 -19.26 -7.14
CA PRO A 282 -5.16 -20.69 -7.43
C PRO A 282 -4.28 -21.04 -8.65
N SER A 283 -3.82 -22.30 -8.71
CA SER A 283 -3.15 -22.78 -9.92
C SER A 283 -4.16 -22.84 -11.09
N ARG A 284 -3.68 -22.72 -12.34
CA ARG A 284 -4.53 -22.87 -13.52
C ARG A 284 -5.25 -24.22 -13.54
N ALA A 285 -4.58 -25.29 -13.11
CA ALA A 285 -5.18 -26.61 -12.98
C ALA A 285 -6.25 -26.67 -11.88
N GLY A 286 -6.02 -25.99 -10.73
CA GLY A 286 -7.01 -25.89 -9.65
C GLY A 286 -8.23 -25.05 -10.05
N ALA A 287 -8.04 -23.99 -10.81
CA ALA A 287 -9.15 -23.19 -11.33
C ALA A 287 -10.00 -23.97 -12.37
N ALA A 288 -9.37 -24.74 -13.23
CA ALA A 288 -10.07 -25.63 -14.19
C ALA A 288 -10.82 -26.76 -13.46
N GLY A 289 -10.22 -27.37 -12.44
CA GLY A 289 -10.86 -28.40 -11.62
C GLY A 289 -12.07 -27.87 -10.82
N ALA A 290 -11.98 -26.67 -10.26
CA ALA A 290 -13.09 -26.03 -9.57
C ALA A 290 -14.25 -25.67 -10.53
N ALA A 291 -13.97 -25.26 -11.75
CA ALA A 291 -14.96 -25.01 -12.77
C ALA A 291 -15.69 -26.30 -13.21
N LEU A 292 -14.97 -27.44 -13.30
CA LEU A 292 -15.53 -28.74 -13.62
C LEU A 292 -16.33 -29.34 -12.46
N ALA A 293 -15.99 -29.02 -11.19
CA ALA A 293 -16.70 -29.49 -10.02
C ALA A 293 -17.99 -28.73 -9.68
N GLY A 294 -18.43 -27.80 -10.52
CA GLY A 294 -19.66 -27.03 -10.29
C GLY A 294 -19.61 -26.07 -9.10
N ALA A 295 -18.43 -25.85 -8.52
CA ALA A 295 -18.22 -24.78 -7.56
C ALA A 295 -18.52 -23.45 -8.24
N PRO A 296 -19.21 -22.48 -7.57
CA PRO A 296 -19.53 -21.20 -8.20
C PRO A 296 -18.25 -20.57 -8.71
N VAL A 297 -18.07 -20.60 -10.03
CA VAL A 297 -17.04 -19.83 -10.71
C VAL A 297 -17.34 -18.39 -10.36
N VAL A 298 -16.49 -17.77 -9.55
CA VAL A 298 -16.56 -16.33 -9.35
C VAL A 298 -16.24 -15.72 -10.69
N VAL A 299 -17.30 -15.49 -11.46
CA VAL A 299 -17.23 -14.84 -12.77
C VAL A 299 -16.63 -13.48 -12.54
N LYS A 300 -15.51 -13.24 -13.17
CA LYS A 300 -14.91 -11.91 -13.32
C LYS A 300 -15.94 -10.99 -13.94
N VAL A 301 -16.48 -10.05 -13.17
CA VAL A 301 -17.17 -8.87 -13.66
C VAL A 301 -16.35 -7.65 -13.24
#